data_27b27a90b17d7f9d63889fb155f4bc33
#
_entry.id   27b27a90b17d7f9d63889fb155f4bc33
#
_cell.length_a   1.000
_cell.length_b   1.000
_cell.length_c   1.000
_cell.angle_alpha   90.00
_cell.angle_beta   90.00
_cell.angle_gamma   90.00
#
_symmetry.space_group_name_H-M   'P 1'
#
loop_
_entity.id
_entity.type
_entity.pdbx_description
1 polymer ?
#
loop_
_entity_poly.entity_id
_entity_poly.type
_entity_poly.pdbx_seq_one_letter_code
_entity_poly.pdbx_strand_id
1 'polypeptide(L)'
;GLTPLDVKLALRPTSETAIYPMYSLWVRSHADLPLKLYQIVNTFRYETKHTRPLIRVREITSFMESHTVHTDWEDANNQVEYEIELAKEFYRELGVPIIISKRPDWDKFPGADFTIAVDAVFPDGRTLQIGTVHHLGDHFAKTFDITYEDVNGEQKLASQTCFGISERSLAAIIAVHGDDKGLVLPATVAPTQVVI
;
A
#
# COMPACT_ATOMS: atom_id res chain seq x y z
N GLY A 1 -15.97 -22.31 24.86
CA GLY A 1 -17.27 -22.21 24.22
C GLY A 1 -17.27 -21.12 23.18
N LEU A 2 -18.13 -21.23 22.16
CA LEU A 2 -18.32 -20.20 21.14
C LEU A 2 -19.56 -19.39 21.53
N THR A 3 -19.40 -18.08 21.66
CA THR A 3 -20.51 -17.15 21.82
C THR A 3 -20.68 -16.39 20.51
N PRO A 4 -21.84 -16.45 19.84
CA PRO A 4 -22.11 -15.66 18.65
C PRO A 4 -21.98 -14.17 18.96
N LEU A 5 -21.46 -13.39 18.01
CA LEU A 5 -21.46 -11.93 18.11
C LEU A 5 -22.83 -11.39 17.71
N ASP A 6 -23.28 -10.34 18.38
CA ASP A 6 -24.53 -9.64 18.05
C ASP A 6 -24.48 -8.95 16.69
N VAL A 7 -23.28 -8.59 16.25
CA VAL A 7 -23.01 -7.95 14.95
C VAL A 7 -22.06 -8.83 14.14
N LYS A 8 -22.38 -9.02 12.87
CA LYS A 8 -21.48 -9.70 11.93
C LYS A 8 -20.24 -8.84 11.67
N LEU A 9 -19.06 -9.43 11.88
CA LEU A 9 -17.78 -8.79 11.57
C LEU A 9 -17.12 -9.47 10.39
N ALA A 10 -16.36 -8.69 9.62
CA ALA A 10 -15.48 -9.19 8.59
C ALA A 10 -14.04 -8.79 8.88
N LEU A 11 -13.10 -9.71 8.66
CA LEU A 11 -11.68 -9.38 8.71
C LEU A 11 -11.34 -8.53 7.48
N ARG A 12 -10.64 -7.40 7.70
CA ARG A 12 -10.31 -6.47 6.61
C ARG A 12 -9.31 -7.07 5.64
N PRO A 13 -9.58 -7.05 4.32
CA PRO A 13 -8.59 -7.45 3.31
C PRO A 13 -7.58 -6.34 2.98
N THR A 14 -7.96 -5.11 3.26
CA THR A 14 -7.26 -3.82 3.09
C THR A 14 -8.04 -2.80 3.90
N SER A 15 -7.57 -1.56 4.01
CA SER A 15 -8.10 -0.62 5.01
C SER A 15 -8.98 0.50 4.47
N GLU A 16 -9.24 0.57 3.16
CA GLU A 16 -10.10 1.60 2.57
C GLU A 16 -11.46 1.67 3.27
N THR A 17 -12.13 0.52 3.43
CA THR A 17 -13.45 0.44 4.06
C THR A 17 -13.43 0.74 5.56
N ALA A 18 -12.27 0.71 6.21
CA ALA A 18 -12.11 1.06 7.63
C ALA A 18 -11.76 2.55 7.80
N ILE A 19 -10.92 3.10 6.91
CA ILE A 19 -10.39 4.48 7.04
C ILE A 19 -11.31 5.51 6.38
N TYR A 20 -11.86 5.22 5.19
CA TYR A 20 -12.57 6.23 4.40
C TYR A 20 -13.88 6.72 5.03
N PRO A 21 -14.66 5.91 5.77
CA PRO A 21 -15.74 6.45 6.57
C PRO A 21 -15.29 7.48 7.60
N MET A 22 -14.05 7.37 8.11
CA MET A 22 -13.50 8.35 9.04
C MET A 22 -13.06 9.62 8.31
N TYR A 23 -12.56 9.51 7.08
CA TYR A 23 -12.23 10.69 6.27
C TYR A 23 -13.45 11.56 5.98
N SER A 24 -14.61 10.98 5.74
CA SER A 24 -15.85 11.75 5.57
C SER A 24 -16.26 12.53 6.82
N LEU A 25 -15.75 12.13 7.98
CA LEU A 25 -15.97 12.85 9.26
C LEU A 25 -14.88 13.89 9.53
N TRP A 26 -13.64 13.63 9.11
CA TRP A 26 -12.49 14.49 9.46
C TRP A 26 -12.25 15.59 8.44
N VAL A 27 -12.47 15.33 7.16
CA VAL A 27 -12.30 16.30 6.08
C VAL A 27 -13.57 17.13 5.94
N ARG A 28 -13.46 18.45 6.13
CA ARG A 28 -14.59 19.38 6.08
C ARG A 28 -14.34 20.57 5.16
N SER A 29 -13.11 21.05 5.13
CA SER A 29 -12.72 22.23 4.37
C SER A 29 -11.36 22.03 3.70
N HIS A 30 -11.04 22.91 2.78
CA HIS A 30 -9.72 22.94 2.13
C HIS A 30 -8.56 23.08 3.13
N ALA A 31 -8.81 23.63 4.33
CA ALA A 31 -7.79 23.76 5.38
C ALA A 31 -7.40 22.43 6.02
N ASP A 32 -8.23 21.38 5.88
CA ASP A 32 -7.94 20.03 6.35
C ASP A 32 -7.09 19.22 5.37
N LEU A 33 -6.86 19.76 4.17
CA LEU A 33 -6.16 19.08 3.08
C LEU A 33 -4.76 19.68 2.80
N PRO A 34 -3.77 18.88 2.40
CA PRO A 34 -3.86 17.42 2.25
C PRO A 34 -3.82 16.70 3.59
N LEU A 35 -4.65 15.68 3.74
CA LEU A 35 -4.60 14.75 4.88
C LEU A 35 -3.82 13.50 4.47
N LYS A 36 -2.73 13.21 5.18
CA LYS A 36 -1.82 12.10 4.87
C LYS A 36 -1.67 11.21 6.10
N LEU A 37 -2.13 9.98 6.01
CA LEU A 37 -2.04 8.99 7.06
C LEU A 37 -1.38 7.72 6.57
N TYR A 38 -0.71 7.01 7.47
CA TYR A 38 -0.24 5.65 7.24
C TYR A 38 -0.50 4.79 8.48
N GLN A 39 -0.52 3.51 8.28
CA GLN A 39 -0.62 2.52 9.34
C GLN A 39 0.18 1.27 8.99
N ILE A 40 0.57 0.52 10.01
CA ILE A 40 1.11 -0.84 9.86
C ILE A 40 0.17 -1.76 10.63
N VAL A 41 -0.54 -2.61 9.91
CA VAL A 41 -1.65 -3.38 10.45
C VAL A 41 -1.73 -4.77 9.84
N ASN A 42 -2.47 -5.66 10.52
CA ASN A 42 -2.85 -6.93 9.96
C ASN A 42 -3.96 -6.76 8.92
N THR A 43 -3.82 -7.45 7.81
CA THR A 43 -4.89 -7.64 6.81
C THR A 43 -5.06 -9.11 6.48
N PHE A 44 -6.22 -9.48 5.95
CA PHE A 44 -6.59 -10.88 5.76
C PHE A 44 -7.08 -11.14 4.34
N ARG A 45 -6.63 -12.25 3.75
CA ARG A 45 -7.00 -12.65 2.39
C ARG A 45 -7.60 -14.06 2.43
N TYR A 46 -8.78 -14.22 1.84
CA TYR A 46 -9.36 -15.54 1.67
C TYR A 46 -8.69 -16.27 0.49
N GLU A 47 -7.49 -16.79 0.76
CA GLU A 47 -6.72 -17.53 -0.24
C GLU A 47 -7.19 -18.98 -0.30
N THR A 48 -7.78 -19.36 -1.45
CA THR A 48 -8.30 -20.70 -1.71
C THR A 48 -7.30 -21.63 -2.37
N LYS A 49 -6.21 -21.05 -2.93
CA LYS A 49 -5.14 -21.78 -3.60
C LYS A 49 -3.91 -21.91 -2.70
N HIS A 50 -2.84 -22.46 -3.25
CA HIS A 50 -1.59 -22.66 -2.51
C HIS A 50 -1.07 -21.35 -1.91
N THR A 51 -0.91 -21.35 -0.60
CA THR A 51 -0.21 -20.29 0.12
C THR A 51 1.29 -20.57 0.16
N ARG A 52 2.09 -19.50 0.29
CA ARG A 52 3.54 -19.59 0.49
C ARG A 52 3.95 -18.56 1.54
N PRO A 53 4.80 -18.91 2.51
CA PRO A 53 5.29 -17.96 3.51
C PRO A 53 5.81 -16.68 2.87
N LEU A 54 5.49 -15.54 3.47
CA LEU A 54 5.86 -14.18 3.07
C LEU A 54 5.36 -13.72 1.69
N ILE A 55 5.06 -14.64 0.76
CA ILE A 55 4.69 -14.33 -0.63
C ILE A 55 3.18 -14.28 -0.83
N ARG A 56 2.49 -15.34 -0.36
CA ARG A 56 1.03 -15.47 -0.45
C ARG A 56 0.50 -16.08 0.82
N VAL A 57 0.04 -15.25 1.71
CA VAL A 57 -0.42 -15.61 3.05
C VAL A 57 -1.90 -15.28 3.22
N ARG A 58 -2.57 -15.94 4.15
CA ARG A 58 -3.96 -15.62 4.54
C ARG A 58 -4.03 -14.46 5.51
N GLU A 59 -3.02 -14.30 6.34
CA GLU A 59 -2.82 -13.16 7.22
C GLU A 59 -1.53 -12.45 6.83
N ILE A 60 -1.63 -11.20 6.45
CA ILE A 60 -0.51 -10.28 6.25
C ILE A 60 -0.33 -9.58 7.58
N THR A 61 0.77 -9.86 8.28
CA THR A 61 0.97 -9.41 9.67
C THR A 61 1.53 -7.99 9.76
N SER A 62 2.20 -7.55 8.72
CA SER A 62 2.85 -6.23 8.65
C SER A 62 2.56 -5.57 7.31
N PHE A 63 1.31 -5.18 7.11
CA PHE A 63 0.89 -4.43 5.94
C PHE A 63 0.98 -2.94 6.25
N MET A 64 1.96 -2.26 5.66
CA MET A 64 2.04 -0.81 5.67
C MET A 64 1.15 -0.27 4.56
N GLU A 65 0.20 0.55 4.92
CA GLU A 65 -0.71 1.25 4.02
C GLU A 65 -0.64 2.75 4.30
N SER A 66 -0.35 3.54 3.27
CA SER A 66 -0.55 5.00 3.26
C SER A 66 -1.85 5.30 2.55
N HIS A 67 -2.67 6.15 3.13
CA HIS A 67 -3.92 6.65 2.54
C HIS A 67 -3.93 8.16 2.65
N THR A 68 -4.08 8.85 1.53
CA THR A 68 -4.03 10.30 1.50
C THR A 68 -5.25 10.91 0.82
N VAL A 69 -5.58 12.14 1.21
CA VAL A 69 -6.71 12.91 0.68
C VAL A 69 -6.22 14.27 0.25
N HIS A 70 -6.61 14.70 -0.91
CA HIS A 70 -6.12 15.89 -1.61
C HIS A 70 -7.28 16.72 -2.18
N THR A 71 -7.01 17.99 -2.48
CA THR A 71 -8.00 18.90 -3.05
C THR A 71 -8.42 18.50 -4.46
N ASP A 72 -7.50 18.00 -5.27
CA ASP A 72 -7.77 17.68 -6.65
C ASP A 72 -6.89 16.54 -7.17
N TRP A 73 -7.10 16.18 -8.42
CA TRP A 73 -6.40 15.11 -9.09
C TRP A 73 -4.88 15.38 -9.21
N GLU A 74 -4.51 16.62 -9.48
CA GLU A 74 -3.10 17.00 -9.69
C GLU A 74 -2.31 16.93 -8.38
N ASP A 75 -2.88 17.43 -7.28
CA ASP A 75 -2.27 17.34 -5.95
C ASP A 75 -2.12 15.87 -5.51
N ALA A 76 -3.13 15.02 -5.78
CA ALA A 76 -3.04 13.59 -5.57
C ALA A 76 -1.97 12.93 -6.47
N ASN A 77 -1.82 13.36 -7.72
CA ASN A 77 -0.79 12.84 -8.63
C ASN A 77 0.62 13.19 -8.14
N ASN A 78 0.83 14.39 -7.61
CA ASN A 78 2.11 14.78 -7.00
C ASN A 78 2.45 13.88 -5.79
N GLN A 79 1.44 13.47 -5.03
CA GLN A 79 1.62 12.50 -3.95
C GLN A 79 2.00 11.11 -4.47
N VAL A 80 1.39 10.64 -5.55
CA VAL A 80 1.77 9.36 -6.19
C VAL A 80 3.24 9.39 -6.64
N GLU A 81 3.69 10.48 -7.25
CA GLU A 81 5.09 10.61 -7.66
C GLU A 81 6.04 10.59 -6.46
N TYR A 82 5.68 11.27 -5.39
CA TYR A 82 6.43 11.23 -4.13
C TYR A 82 6.50 9.80 -3.54
N GLU A 83 5.39 9.06 -3.53
CA GLU A 83 5.35 7.68 -3.03
C GLU A 83 6.16 6.71 -3.91
N ILE A 84 6.24 6.97 -5.23
CA ILE A 84 7.12 6.23 -6.14
C ILE A 84 8.60 6.46 -5.77
N GLU A 85 9.00 7.70 -5.49
CA GLU A 85 10.39 8.00 -5.08
C GLU A 85 10.70 7.39 -3.71
N LEU A 86 9.77 7.41 -2.76
CA LEU A 86 9.92 6.70 -1.49
C LEU A 86 10.12 5.18 -1.68
N ALA A 87 9.36 4.57 -2.57
CA ALA A 87 9.53 3.14 -2.88
C ALA A 87 10.90 2.86 -3.49
N LYS A 88 11.38 3.71 -4.42
CA LYS A 88 12.73 3.59 -4.99
C LYS A 88 13.82 3.70 -3.94
N GLU A 89 13.71 4.68 -3.05
CA GLU A 89 14.67 4.87 -1.96
C GLU A 89 14.66 3.66 -1.01
N PHE A 90 13.50 3.23 -0.56
CA PHE A 90 13.32 2.08 0.32
C PHE A 90 13.97 0.81 -0.24
N TYR A 91 13.66 0.44 -1.49
CA TYR A 91 14.23 -0.77 -2.09
C TYR A 91 15.71 -0.63 -2.47
N ARG A 92 16.19 0.58 -2.74
CA ARG A 92 17.63 0.85 -2.89
C ARG A 92 18.39 0.59 -1.59
N GLU A 93 17.87 1.05 -0.46
CA GLU A 93 18.46 0.79 0.86
C GLU A 93 18.49 -0.71 1.20
N LEU A 94 17.49 -1.46 0.75
CA LEU A 94 17.43 -2.91 0.89
C LEU A 94 18.32 -3.67 -0.13
N GLY A 95 18.89 -2.98 -1.11
CA GLY A 95 19.64 -3.59 -2.21
C GLY A 95 18.80 -4.51 -3.10
N VAL A 96 17.49 -4.27 -3.18
CA VAL A 96 16.56 -5.05 -3.99
C VAL A 96 16.33 -4.37 -5.35
N PRO A 97 16.71 -5.01 -6.47
CA PRO A 97 16.43 -4.47 -7.79
C PRO A 97 14.93 -4.51 -8.08
N ILE A 98 14.39 -3.38 -8.55
CA ILE A 98 12.98 -3.22 -8.82
C ILE A 98 12.70 -2.72 -10.22
N ILE A 99 11.54 -3.09 -10.75
CA ILE A 99 10.91 -2.49 -11.94
C ILE A 99 9.66 -1.76 -11.48
N ILE A 100 9.52 -0.51 -11.88
CA ILE A 100 8.31 0.28 -11.64
C ILE A 100 7.55 0.38 -12.96
N SER A 101 6.28 -0.01 -12.92
CA SER A 101 5.45 -0.04 -14.11
C SER A 101 4.01 0.37 -13.83
N LYS A 102 3.42 1.11 -14.76
CA LYS A 102 1.98 1.37 -14.76
C LYS A 102 1.24 0.11 -15.21
N ARG A 103 0.33 -0.39 -14.40
CA ARG A 103 -0.50 -1.53 -14.76
C ARG A 103 -1.50 -1.16 -15.86
N PRO A 104 -1.80 -2.08 -16.77
CA PRO A 104 -2.87 -1.90 -17.74
C PRO A 104 -4.23 -1.85 -17.04
N ASP A 105 -5.24 -1.28 -17.70
CA ASP A 105 -6.55 -1.05 -17.11
C ASP A 105 -7.25 -2.32 -16.59
N TRP A 106 -6.96 -3.47 -17.19
CA TRP A 106 -7.53 -4.75 -16.77
C TRP A 106 -6.85 -5.37 -15.54
N ASP A 107 -5.69 -4.83 -15.11
CA ASP A 107 -4.89 -5.33 -13.96
C ASP A 107 -4.68 -4.25 -12.89
N LYS A 108 -5.28 -3.07 -13.04
CA LYS A 108 -5.21 -2.02 -12.02
C LYS A 108 -6.11 -2.34 -10.83
N PHE A 109 -5.84 -1.71 -9.70
CA PHE A 109 -6.69 -1.80 -8.51
C PHE A 109 -8.12 -1.33 -8.84
N PRO A 110 -9.16 -2.12 -8.47
CA PRO A 110 -10.54 -1.73 -8.73
C PRO A 110 -10.89 -0.40 -8.06
N GLY A 111 -11.35 0.56 -8.86
CA GLY A 111 -11.67 1.91 -8.40
C GLY A 111 -10.50 2.91 -8.47
N ALA A 112 -9.31 2.48 -8.89
CA ALA A 112 -8.23 3.40 -9.17
C ALA A 112 -8.31 3.97 -10.58
N ASP A 113 -7.89 5.22 -10.75
CA ASP A 113 -7.65 5.81 -12.06
C ASP A 113 -6.48 5.08 -12.73
N PHE A 114 -5.41 4.87 -11.98
CA PHE A 114 -4.29 4.02 -12.39
C PHE A 114 -3.56 3.41 -11.19
N THR A 115 -2.79 2.36 -11.48
CA THR A 115 -1.95 1.65 -10.51
C THR A 115 -0.51 1.60 -11.00
N ILE A 116 0.41 1.97 -10.14
CA ILE A 116 1.84 1.76 -10.30
C ILE A 116 2.23 0.54 -9.47
N ALA A 117 2.86 -0.42 -10.08
CA ALA A 117 3.40 -1.58 -9.40
C ALA A 117 4.90 -1.47 -9.22
N VAL A 118 5.37 -1.96 -8.08
CA VAL A 118 6.78 -2.14 -7.76
C VAL A 118 7.05 -3.64 -7.73
N ASP A 119 7.77 -4.13 -8.73
CA ASP A 119 8.08 -5.53 -8.91
C ASP A 119 9.56 -5.79 -8.62
N ALA A 120 9.88 -6.68 -7.67
CA ALA A 120 11.25 -7.17 -7.48
C ALA A 120 11.64 -8.12 -8.61
N VAL A 121 12.90 -8.04 -9.03
CA VAL A 121 13.48 -8.94 -10.05
C VAL A 121 14.39 -9.94 -9.36
N PHE A 122 14.12 -11.22 -9.54
CA PHE A 122 14.88 -12.30 -8.94
C PHE A 122 16.00 -12.80 -9.86
N PRO A 123 17.05 -13.46 -9.31
CA PRO A 123 18.17 -13.96 -10.08
C PRO A 123 17.79 -14.96 -11.20
N ASP A 124 16.65 -15.64 -11.06
CA ASP A 124 16.12 -16.57 -12.04
C ASP A 124 15.26 -15.90 -13.15
N GLY A 125 15.21 -14.55 -13.15
CA GLY A 125 14.45 -13.74 -14.11
C GLY A 125 12.95 -13.61 -13.81
N ARG A 126 12.45 -14.22 -12.74
CA ARG A 126 11.06 -14.03 -12.32
C ARG A 126 10.90 -12.70 -11.59
N THR A 127 9.67 -12.21 -11.56
CA THR A 127 9.29 -11.00 -10.81
C THR A 127 8.26 -11.31 -9.75
N LEU A 128 8.28 -10.53 -8.68
CA LEU A 128 7.28 -10.53 -7.62
C LEU A 128 6.86 -9.10 -7.32
N GLN A 129 5.57 -8.83 -7.36
CA GLN A 129 5.04 -7.55 -6.91
C GLN A 129 5.21 -7.41 -5.39
N ILE A 130 5.95 -6.39 -4.97
CA ILE A 130 6.31 -6.12 -3.57
C ILE A 130 5.75 -4.81 -3.03
N GLY A 131 5.20 -3.97 -3.90
CA GLY A 131 4.54 -2.73 -3.52
C GLY A 131 3.61 -2.22 -4.63
N THR A 132 2.69 -1.35 -4.26
CA THR A 132 1.79 -0.66 -5.18
C THR A 132 1.51 0.75 -4.74
N VAL A 133 1.41 1.66 -5.71
CA VAL A 133 0.88 3.02 -5.52
C VAL A 133 -0.34 3.18 -6.41
N HIS A 134 -1.43 3.65 -5.85
CA HIS A 134 -2.69 3.83 -6.57
C HIS A 134 -3.10 5.30 -6.55
N HIS A 135 -3.36 5.86 -7.72
CA HIS A 135 -4.15 7.07 -7.83
C HIS A 135 -5.62 6.67 -7.86
N LEU A 136 -6.38 7.05 -6.85
CA LEU A 136 -7.77 6.62 -6.70
C LEU A 136 -8.77 7.60 -7.31
N GLY A 137 -8.29 8.79 -7.74
CA GLY A 137 -9.17 9.86 -8.19
C GLY A 137 -10.21 10.20 -7.12
N ASP A 138 -11.45 10.42 -7.53
CA ASP A 138 -12.58 10.70 -6.66
C ASP A 138 -13.54 9.51 -6.48
N HIS A 139 -13.17 8.34 -6.96
CA HIS A 139 -14.05 7.17 -6.96
C HIS A 139 -14.52 6.77 -5.55
N PHE A 140 -13.56 6.66 -4.63
CA PHE A 140 -13.88 6.34 -3.22
C PHE A 140 -14.50 7.53 -2.50
N ALA A 141 -14.10 8.76 -2.84
CA ALA A 141 -14.70 9.97 -2.29
C ALA A 141 -16.21 10.06 -2.61
N LYS A 142 -16.62 9.67 -3.82
CA LYS A 142 -18.03 9.53 -4.20
C LYS A 142 -18.74 8.46 -3.37
N THR A 143 -18.09 7.33 -3.13
CA THR A 143 -18.71 6.20 -2.42
C THR A 143 -18.87 6.47 -0.92
N PHE A 144 -17.89 7.15 -0.31
CA PHE A 144 -17.82 7.39 1.14
C PHE A 144 -18.21 8.82 1.53
N ASP A 145 -18.65 9.64 0.57
CA ASP A 145 -19.03 11.05 0.76
C ASP A 145 -17.90 11.88 1.40
N ILE A 146 -16.68 11.74 0.83
CA ILE A 146 -15.53 12.51 1.28
C ILE A 146 -15.49 13.81 0.50
N THR A 147 -16.14 14.84 1.07
CA THR A 147 -16.27 16.17 0.49
C THR A 147 -15.64 17.23 1.38
N TYR A 148 -15.25 18.32 0.79
CA TYR A 148 -14.72 19.48 1.49
C TYR A 148 -15.25 20.79 0.88
N GLU A 149 -15.36 21.81 1.71
CA GLU A 149 -15.65 23.17 1.27
C GLU A 149 -14.38 23.83 0.74
N ASP A 150 -14.39 24.29 -0.49
CA ASP A 150 -13.27 24.98 -1.09
C ASP A 150 -13.18 26.45 -0.64
N VAL A 151 -12.17 27.18 -1.13
CA VAL A 151 -11.95 28.61 -0.78
C VAL A 151 -13.07 29.55 -1.19
N ASN A 152 -13.96 29.12 -2.09
CA ASN A 152 -15.11 29.88 -2.57
C ASN A 152 -16.42 29.48 -1.86
N GLY A 153 -16.38 28.54 -0.91
CA GLY A 153 -17.55 28.01 -0.23
C GLY A 153 -18.30 26.93 -1.02
N GLU A 154 -17.69 26.36 -2.05
CA GLU A 154 -18.29 25.29 -2.87
C GLU A 154 -17.89 23.93 -2.32
N GLN A 155 -18.88 23.00 -2.29
CA GLN A 155 -18.61 21.61 -1.92
C GLN A 155 -17.98 20.84 -3.09
N LYS A 156 -16.84 20.23 -2.84
CA LYS A 156 -16.08 19.43 -3.82
C LYS A 156 -15.76 18.05 -3.30
N LEU A 157 -15.68 17.09 -4.21
CA LEU A 157 -15.16 15.76 -3.91
C LEU A 157 -13.64 15.83 -3.79
N ALA A 158 -13.10 15.16 -2.78
CA ALA A 158 -11.66 15.01 -2.62
C ALA A 158 -11.09 13.99 -3.61
N SER A 159 -9.81 14.10 -3.90
CA SER A 159 -9.01 13.10 -4.64
C SER A 159 -8.13 12.33 -3.66
N GLN A 160 -7.85 11.07 -3.96
CA GLN A 160 -7.18 10.18 -3.00
C GLN A 160 -6.05 9.39 -3.62
N THR A 161 -5.09 8.98 -2.78
CA THR A 161 -4.07 7.98 -3.12
C THR A 161 -4.00 6.88 -2.06
N CYS A 162 -3.41 5.75 -2.46
CA CYS A 162 -3.08 4.66 -1.56
C CYS A 162 -1.74 4.07 -1.97
N PHE A 163 -0.85 3.81 -1.00
CA PHE A 163 0.41 3.12 -1.19
C PHE A 163 0.52 1.98 -0.21
N GLY A 164 0.88 0.78 -0.69
CA GLY A 164 0.97 -0.42 0.14
C GLY A 164 2.24 -1.21 -0.09
N ILE A 165 2.88 -1.63 1.02
CA ILE A 165 3.96 -2.62 1.07
C ILE A 165 3.70 -3.61 2.21
N SER A 166 4.27 -4.81 2.11
CA SER A 166 4.08 -5.86 3.11
C SER A 166 5.36 -6.64 3.37
N GLU A 167 5.27 -7.69 4.19
CA GLU A 167 6.35 -8.65 4.42
C GLU A 167 6.87 -9.34 3.14
N ARG A 168 6.23 -9.15 1.98
CA ARG A 168 6.82 -9.53 0.69
C ARG A 168 8.16 -8.85 0.42
N SER A 169 8.39 -7.66 0.99
CA SER A 169 9.69 -6.99 0.93
C SER A 169 10.78 -7.85 1.58
N LEU A 170 10.48 -8.51 2.71
CA LEU A 170 11.40 -9.48 3.31
C LEU A 170 11.63 -10.69 2.42
N ALA A 171 10.58 -11.21 1.77
CA ALA A 171 10.73 -12.29 0.79
C ALA A 171 11.66 -11.89 -0.37
N ALA A 172 11.55 -10.64 -0.83
CA ALA A 172 12.42 -10.11 -1.88
C ALA A 172 13.89 -10.02 -1.42
N ILE A 173 14.14 -9.53 -0.20
CA ILE A 173 15.50 -9.50 0.40
C ILE A 173 16.09 -10.91 0.44
N ILE A 174 15.34 -11.89 0.95
CA ILE A 174 15.77 -13.29 1.05
C ILE A 174 16.08 -13.86 -0.34
N ALA A 175 15.22 -13.62 -1.31
CA ALA A 175 15.37 -14.18 -2.66
C ALA A 175 16.52 -13.54 -3.45
N VAL A 176 16.82 -12.27 -3.20
CA VAL A 176 17.88 -11.53 -3.91
C VAL A 176 19.24 -11.78 -3.27
N HIS A 177 19.32 -11.81 -1.94
CA HIS A 177 20.58 -11.83 -1.19
C HIS A 177 20.93 -13.20 -0.60
N GLY A 178 19.95 -14.10 -0.43
CA GLY A 178 20.19 -15.44 0.09
C GLY A 178 21.02 -16.31 -0.88
N ASP A 179 21.70 -17.29 -0.32
CA ASP A 179 22.46 -18.30 -1.06
C ASP A 179 22.11 -19.73 -0.59
N ASP A 180 22.82 -20.73 -1.11
CA ASP A 180 22.62 -22.14 -0.76
C ASP A 180 22.93 -22.46 0.71
N LYS A 181 23.62 -21.57 1.43
CA LYS A 181 23.95 -21.72 2.85
C LYS A 181 22.92 -21.07 3.77
N GLY A 182 22.08 -20.19 3.23
CA GLY A 182 21.00 -19.57 3.97
C GLY A 182 20.81 -18.08 3.69
N LEU A 183 20.31 -17.39 4.72
CA LEU A 183 20.00 -15.99 4.64
C LEU A 183 21.26 -15.13 4.68
N VAL A 184 21.39 -14.26 3.68
CA VAL A 184 22.36 -13.17 3.66
C VAL A 184 21.58 -11.86 3.69
N LEU A 185 21.87 -11.01 4.67
CA LEU A 185 21.23 -9.68 4.78
C LEU A 185 22.22 -8.59 4.39
N PRO A 186 21.80 -7.57 3.64
CA PRO A 186 22.61 -6.36 3.45
C PRO A 186 22.98 -5.73 4.80
N ALA A 187 24.15 -5.11 4.90
CA ALA A 187 24.61 -4.47 6.13
C ALA A 187 23.65 -3.39 6.64
N THR A 188 22.91 -2.73 5.75
CA THR A 188 21.88 -1.74 6.07
C THR A 188 20.68 -2.34 6.81
N VAL A 189 20.43 -3.64 6.66
CA VAL A 189 19.25 -4.34 7.21
C VAL A 189 19.65 -5.29 8.34
N ALA A 190 20.89 -5.79 8.31
CA ALA A 190 21.35 -6.74 9.29
C ALA A 190 21.36 -6.13 10.71
N PRO A 191 20.79 -6.81 11.72
CA PRO A 191 20.83 -6.30 13.10
C PRO A 191 22.26 -6.28 13.67
N THR A 192 23.17 -7.10 13.13
CA THR A 192 24.58 -7.15 13.49
C THR A 192 25.41 -7.05 12.21
N GLN A 193 26.16 -5.96 12.03
CA GLN A 193 26.97 -5.71 10.83
C GLN A 193 28.33 -6.42 10.89
N VAL A 194 28.92 -6.55 12.08
CA VAL A 194 30.24 -7.13 12.30
C VAL A 194 30.19 -8.06 13.50
N VAL A 195 30.75 -9.26 13.33
CA VAL A 195 30.97 -10.22 14.42
C VAL A 195 32.52 -10.42 14.55
N ILE A 196 33.05 -10.30 15.77
CA ILE A 196 34.48 -10.47 16.10
C ILE A 196 34.66 -11.80 16.79
#